data_1ee0f56a6cade6fd2121f6f04eae7d06
#
_entry.id   1ee0f56a6cade6fd2121f6f04eae7d06
#
_cell.length_a   1.000
_cell.length_b   1.000
_cell.length_c   1.000
_cell.angle_alpha   90.00
_cell.angle_beta   90.00
_cell.angle_gamma   90.00
#
_symmetry.space_group_name_H-M   'P 1'
#
loop_
_entity.id
_entity.type
_entity.pdbx_description
1 polymer ?
#
loop_
_entity_poly.entity_id
_entity_poly.type
_entity_poly.pdbx_seq_one_letter_code
_entity_poly.pdbx_strand_id
1 'polypeptide(L)'
;PWDREGLMKAMARNVSNTLGPHGLIACTVDEKAHLKKGDKSAGVARQYAGCLGKVDNCQVGVYLSLTAHKYSSLTNSRLYLPKEWTSNKKRCLEAGIPPEKIIFKTKQELGLEMIKQHIETGVHFDFINGDGLYGNGYQFSKGIHALGKKYVLDVHSNQKIFLQEPVIAIPERQNNQRGRTAKNLKANTPGMSVLEYNNTLHKSDFKLVQIRKSTKGWIESHIHIKEVWIWDEANKDTQGIKQTLVIKRPLHKKDNLKFSLSNIPKQDQSIEMFAFMQAQRFWVEKCFRDDSHDLGMSDYQVRSYNGWNNHMALTSLAMEYMLNQKLKYKIDIPLLSCNDVRELLVELIQDNKQGFDSKFDWMINRHDKRKKDINRYYKKNEYFDLPK
;
A
#
# COMPACT_ATOMS: atom_id res chain seq x y z
N PRO A 1 -21.36 22.79 9.08
CA PRO A 1 -20.53 21.65 8.70
C PRO A 1 -19.29 22.18 8.00
N TRP A 2 -18.12 21.68 8.37
CA TRP A 2 -16.85 22.05 7.73
C TRP A 2 -16.64 21.28 6.42
N ASP A 3 -15.89 21.87 5.49
CA ASP A 3 -15.57 21.26 4.20
C ASP A 3 -14.45 20.20 4.35
N ARG A 4 -14.84 19.01 4.76
CA ARG A 4 -13.93 17.86 4.90
C ARG A 4 -13.29 17.46 3.58
N GLU A 5 -14.05 17.47 2.48
CA GLU A 5 -13.51 17.05 1.17
C GLU A 5 -12.48 18.03 0.65
N GLY A 6 -12.72 19.33 0.79
CA GLY A 6 -11.76 20.37 0.46
C GLY A 6 -10.49 20.25 1.30
N LEU A 7 -10.62 20.02 2.62
CA LEU A 7 -9.49 19.79 3.51
C LEU A 7 -8.64 18.58 3.05
N MET A 8 -9.27 17.43 2.80
CA MET A 8 -8.55 16.22 2.36
C MET A 8 -7.82 16.41 1.02
N LYS A 9 -8.44 17.13 0.07
CA LYS A 9 -7.80 17.47 -1.21
C LYS A 9 -6.61 18.42 -1.04
N ALA A 10 -6.74 19.44 -0.18
CA ALA A 10 -5.65 20.39 0.11
C ALA A 10 -4.49 19.66 0.81
N MET A 11 -4.78 18.86 1.84
CA MET A 11 -3.81 18.04 2.56
C MET A 11 -3.05 17.09 1.62
N ALA A 12 -3.74 16.38 0.72
CA ALA A 12 -3.09 15.46 -0.22
C ALA A 12 -2.10 16.19 -1.15
N ARG A 13 -2.44 17.39 -1.64
CA ARG A 13 -1.52 18.23 -2.41
C ARG A 13 -0.32 18.71 -1.58
N ASN A 14 -0.56 19.14 -0.35
CA ASN A 14 0.51 19.57 0.55
C ASN A 14 1.50 18.43 0.83
N VAL A 15 0.99 17.23 1.14
CA VAL A 15 1.83 16.04 1.35
C VAL A 15 2.65 15.72 0.10
N SER A 16 2.03 15.76 -1.09
CA SER A 16 2.71 15.54 -2.36
C SER A 16 3.84 16.56 -2.59
N ASN A 17 3.56 17.85 -2.40
CA ASN A 17 4.54 18.93 -2.55
C ASN A 17 5.68 18.78 -1.52
N THR A 18 5.35 18.45 -0.29
CA THR A 18 6.32 18.21 0.79
C THR A 18 7.25 17.04 0.50
N LEU A 19 6.74 15.97 -0.10
CA LEU A 19 7.50 14.77 -0.43
C LEU A 19 8.34 14.92 -1.71
N GLY A 20 7.91 15.74 -2.69
CA GLY A 20 8.55 15.90 -3.99
C GLY A 20 10.07 16.08 -3.96
N PRO A 21 10.64 16.96 -3.11
CA PRO A 21 12.10 17.16 -2.98
C PRO A 21 12.86 15.95 -2.42
N HIS A 22 12.15 14.92 -1.94
CA HIS A 22 12.75 13.76 -1.26
C HIS A 22 12.86 12.50 -2.12
N GLY A 23 12.50 12.56 -3.41
CA GLY A 23 12.64 11.45 -4.37
C GLY A 23 11.30 11.00 -4.95
N LEU A 24 11.31 9.84 -5.61
CA LEU A 24 10.11 9.27 -6.22
C LEU A 24 9.00 9.03 -5.17
N ILE A 25 7.80 9.46 -5.51
CA ILE A 25 6.62 9.33 -4.67
C ILE A 25 5.81 8.10 -5.08
N ALA A 26 5.69 7.14 -4.17
CA ALA A 26 4.74 6.03 -4.29
C ALA A 26 3.36 6.45 -3.77
N CYS A 27 2.30 6.17 -4.54
CA CYS A 27 0.92 6.20 -4.08
C CYS A 27 0.51 4.76 -3.74
N THR A 28 0.38 4.44 -2.45
CA THR A 28 0.06 3.07 -2.02
C THR A 28 -1.41 3.00 -1.62
N VAL A 29 -2.14 2.02 -2.20
CA VAL A 29 -3.49 1.66 -1.77
C VAL A 29 -3.42 0.45 -0.84
N ASP A 30 -4.13 0.53 0.28
CA ASP A 30 -4.23 -0.58 1.24
C ASP A 30 -5.50 -0.41 2.09
N GLU A 31 -5.92 -1.45 2.81
CA GLU A 31 -7.06 -1.38 3.71
C GLU A 31 -6.69 -1.63 5.16
N LYS A 32 -7.51 -1.06 6.05
CA LYS A 32 -7.41 -1.30 7.48
C LYS A 32 -8.76 -1.62 8.08
N ALA A 33 -8.79 -2.70 8.86
CA ALA A 33 -9.95 -3.07 9.67
C ALA A 33 -9.92 -2.35 11.02
N HIS A 34 -11.08 -1.81 11.41
CA HIS A 34 -11.36 -1.24 12.73
C HIS A 34 -12.36 -2.13 13.46
N LEU A 35 -11.91 -2.84 14.46
CA LEU A 35 -12.72 -3.77 15.23
C LEU A 35 -13.88 -3.05 15.91
N LYS A 36 -15.06 -3.62 15.87
CA LYS A 36 -16.28 -3.06 16.47
C LYS A 36 -17.05 -4.13 17.25
N LYS A 37 -17.69 -3.69 18.35
CA LYS A 37 -18.70 -4.47 19.05
C LYS A 37 -20.08 -4.00 18.57
N GLY A 38 -20.99 -4.93 18.32
CA GLY A 38 -22.34 -4.60 17.85
C GLY A 38 -22.43 -4.30 16.35
N ASP A 39 -23.63 -3.94 15.89
CA ASP A 39 -24.04 -3.92 14.48
C ASP A 39 -24.45 -2.54 13.93
N LYS A 40 -24.35 -1.48 14.75
CA LYS A 40 -24.87 -0.13 14.42
C LYS A 40 -23.87 0.79 13.72
N SER A 41 -22.56 0.46 13.75
CA SER A 41 -21.56 1.31 13.09
C SER A 41 -21.67 1.19 11.58
N ALA A 42 -21.63 2.31 10.84
CA ALA A 42 -21.74 2.34 9.39
C ALA A 42 -20.73 1.38 8.73
N GLY A 43 -21.18 0.47 7.86
CA GLY A 43 -20.35 -0.48 7.16
C GLY A 43 -19.80 -1.65 8.01
N VAL A 44 -20.22 -1.78 9.28
CA VAL A 44 -19.79 -2.90 10.13
C VAL A 44 -20.38 -4.22 9.67
N ALA A 45 -19.52 -5.23 9.55
CA ALA A 45 -19.90 -6.59 9.16
C ALA A 45 -18.82 -7.58 9.62
N ARG A 46 -19.12 -8.87 9.55
CA ARG A 46 -18.11 -9.92 9.69
C ARG A 46 -17.24 -9.95 8.43
N GLN A 47 -16.04 -9.40 8.55
CA GLN A 47 -15.09 -9.23 7.46
C GLN A 47 -13.70 -9.69 7.91
N TYR A 48 -12.80 -9.98 6.96
CA TYR A 48 -11.41 -10.27 7.29
C TYR A 48 -10.73 -9.06 7.93
N ALA A 49 -10.24 -9.24 9.14
CA ALA A 49 -9.51 -8.25 9.90
C ALA A 49 -8.02 -8.62 9.89
N GLY A 50 -7.22 -7.98 9.04
CA GLY A 50 -5.79 -8.26 8.89
C GLY A 50 -5.01 -8.14 10.21
N CYS A 51 -5.42 -7.22 11.11
CA CYS A 51 -4.81 -7.08 12.43
C CYS A 51 -5.01 -8.30 13.36
N LEU A 52 -6.02 -9.13 13.09
CA LEU A 52 -6.30 -10.38 13.83
C LEU A 52 -5.96 -11.64 13.02
N GLY A 53 -5.71 -11.54 11.71
CA GLY A 53 -5.51 -12.67 10.83
C GLY A 53 -6.74 -13.57 10.65
N LYS A 54 -7.96 -13.09 10.97
CA LYS A 54 -9.21 -13.85 10.92
C LYS A 54 -10.41 -12.97 10.56
N VAL A 55 -11.53 -13.60 10.25
CA VAL A 55 -12.82 -12.91 10.08
C VAL A 55 -13.38 -12.50 11.44
N ASP A 56 -13.65 -11.21 11.62
CA ASP A 56 -14.23 -10.66 12.83
C ASP A 56 -15.17 -9.50 12.51
N ASN A 57 -15.90 -9.01 13.52
CA ASN A 57 -16.82 -7.88 13.37
C ASN A 57 -16.06 -6.56 13.30
N CYS A 58 -16.01 -5.96 12.13
CA CYS A 58 -15.21 -4.74 11.90
C CYS A 58 -15.81 -3.83 10.82
N GLN A 59 -15.42 -2.57 10.86
CA GLN A 59 -15.50 -1.67 9.72
C GLN A 59 -14.18 -1.77 8.95
N VAL A 60 -14.22 -1.66 7.62
CA VAL A 60 -13.02 -1.62 6.80
C VAL A 60 -12.94 -0.30 6.06
N GLY A 61 -11.85 0.41 6.25
CA GLY A 61 -11.49 1.58 5.45
C GLY A 61 -10.49 1.21 4.36
N VAL A 62 -10.64 1.76 3.16
CA VAL A 62 -9.65 1.76 2.08
C VAL A 62 -8.93 3.09 2.10
N TYR A 63 -7.61 3.08 2.02
CA TYR A 63 -6.76 4.26 2.20
C TYR A 63 -5.78 4.43 1.04
N LEU A 64 -5.41 5.69 0.77
CA LEU A 64 -4.22 6.01 0.00
C LEU A 64 -3.18 6.65 0.91
N SER A 65 -1.93 6.26 0.73
CA SER A 65 -0.78 6.94 1.32
C SER A 65 0.18 7.42 0.23
N LEU A 66 0.84 8.55 0.46
CA LEU A 66 1.98 8.99 -0.34
C LEU A 66 3.26 8.76 0.45
N THR A 67 4.28 8.27 -0.25
CA THR A 67 5.55 7.87 0.38
C THR A 67 6.73 8.23 -0.50
N ALA A 68 7.73 8.92 0.06
CA ALA A 68 9.07 9.08 -0.53
C ALA A 68 10.10 8.54 0.44
N HIS A 69 10.79 7.46 0.06
CA HIS A 69 11.71 6.71 0.93
C HIS A 69 11.04 6.26 2.25
N LYS A 70 11.43 6.88 3.38
CA LYS A 70 10.90 6.58 4.72
C LYS A 70 9.83 7.56 5.21
N TYR A 71 9.56 8.59 4.44
CA TYR A 71 8.61 9.64 4.79
C TYR A 71 7.27 9.35 4.13
N SER A 72 6.23 9.27 4.91
CA SER A 72 4.91 8.85 4.42
C SER A 72 3.77 9.48 5.22
N SER A 73 2.64 9.68 4.56
CA SER A 73 1.39 10.14 5.16
C SER A 73 0.19 9.54 4.46
N LEU A 74 -0.91 9.33 5.19
CA LEU A 74 -2.21 9.00 4.60
C LEU A 74 -2.77 10.26 3.92
N THR A 75 -3.38 10.10 2.75
CA THR A 75 -3.86 11.22 1.94
C THR A 75 -5.30 11.10 1.48
N ASN A 76 -5.89 9.91 1.55
CA ASN A 76 -7.29 9.70 1.22
C ASN A 76 -7.83 8.48 1.95
N SER A 77 -9.14 8.44 2.16
CA SER A 77 -9.82 7.31 2.77
C SER A 77 -11.26 7.17 2.28
N ARG A 78 -11.75 5.92 2.20
CA ARG A 78 -13.14 5.57 1.91
C ARG A 78 -13.60 4.45 2.81
N LEU A 79 -14.77 4.59 3.40
CA LEU A 79 -15.40 3.50 4.14
C LEU A 79 -15.94 2.47 3.14
N TYR A 80 -15.52 1.22 3.28
CA TYR A 80 -16.06 0.12 2.51
C TYR A 80 -17.46 -0.26 3.04
N LEU A 81 -18.44 -0.31 2.14
CA LEU A 81 -19.80 -0.73 2.46
C LEU A 81 -20.05 -2.13 1.87
N PRO A 82 -20.10 -3.18 2.69
CA PRO A 82 -20.44 -4.54 2.23
C PRO A 82 -21.80 -4.61 1.55
N LYS A 83 -22.02 -5.63 0.71
CA LYS A 83 -23.31 -5.84 -0.01
C LYS A 83 -24.50 -5.88 0.93
N GLU A 84 -24.38 -6.48 2.12
CA GLU A 84 -25.43 -6.54 3.14
C GLU A 84 -25.86 -5.14 3.66
N TRP A 85 -24.97 -4.15 3.57
CA TRP A 85 -25.30 -2.76 3.86
C TRP A 85 -26.01 -2.10 2.68
N THR A 86 -25.42 -2.15 1.51
CA THR A 86 -25.95 -1.46 0.32
C THR A 86 -27.27 -2.03 -0.18
N SER A 87 -27.61 -3.29 0.16
CA SER A 87 -28.91 -3.88 -0.08
C SER A 87 -29.98 -3.47 0.96
N ASN A 88 -29.61 -2.85 2.09
CA ASN A 88 -30.51 -2.36 3.12
C ASN A 88 -30.47 -0.83 3.21
N LYS A 89 -31.21 -0.17 2.32
CA LYS A 89 -31.25 1.30 2.23
C LYS A 89 -31.65 1.97 3.56
N LYS A 90 -32.60 1.39 4.30
CA LYS A 90 -33.03 1.93 5.59
C LYS A 90 -31.90 1.96 6.60
N ARG A 91 -31.18 0.85 6.75
CA ARG A 91 -30.00 0.74 7.65
C ARG A 91 -28.90 1.75 7.27
N CYS A 92 -28.66 1.95 5.96
CA CYS A 92 -27.71 2.94 5.48
C CYS A 92 -28.10 4.37 5.87
N LEU A 93 -29.36 4.75 5.67
CA LEU A 93 -29.86 6.09 6.01
C LEU A 93 -29.82 6.34 7.51
N GLU A 94 -30.18 5.35 8.34
CA GLU A 94 -30.10 5.42 9.82
C GLU A 94 -28.65 5.62 10.30
N ALA A 95 -27.65 5.08 9.59
CA ALA A 95 -26.23 5.29 9.86
C ALA A 95 -25.67 6.62 9.29
N GLY A 96 -26.51 7.43 8.63
CA GLY A 96 -26.16 8.71 8.04
C GLY A 96 -25.37 8.59 6.74
N ILE A 97 -25.52 7.47 6.00
CA ILE A 97 -24.91 7.31 4.67
C ILE A 97 -25.78 8.07 3.65
N PRO A 98 -25.24 9.04 2.90
CA PRO A 98 -25.97 9.77 1.88
C PRO A 98 -26.55 8.84 0.80
N PRO A 99 -27.77 9.10 0.29
CA PRO A 99 -28.44 8.24 -0.67
C PRO A 99 -27.58 7.91 -1.90
N GLU A 100 -26.83 8.88 -2.41
CA GLU A 100 -25.95 8.76 -3.57
C GLU A 100 -24.68 7.93 -3.29
N LYS A 101 -24.38 7.67 -2.04
CA LYS A 101 -23.28 6.80 -1.60
C LYS A 101 -23.72 5.35 -1.30
N ILE A 102 -25.03 5.07 -1.34
CA ILE A 102 -25.58 3.71 -1.12
C ILE A 102 -25.44 2.89 -2.42
N ILE A 103 -24.21 2.68 -2.83
CA ILE A 103 -23.85 1.90 -4.02
C ILE A 103 -22.75 0.92 -3.62
N PHE A 104 -22.96 -0.37 -3.94
CA PHE A 104 -21.89 -1.35 -3.71
C PHE A 104 -20.70 -1.07 -4.62
N LYS A 105 -19.51 -0.97 -4.02
CA LYS A 105 -18.23 -0.90 -4.69
C LYS A 105 -17.25 -1.84 -4.02
N THR A 106 -16.46 -2.54 -4.81
CA THR A 106 -15.35 -3.33 -4.30
C THR A 106 -14.26 -2.41 -3.72
N LYS A 107 -13.39 -2.95 -2.89
CA LYS A 107 -12.23 -2.19 -2.36
C LYS A 107 -11.32 -1.68 -3.48
N GLN A 108 -11.17 -2.47 -4.54
CA GLN A 108 -10.41 -2.10 -5.75
C GLN A 108 -11.03 -0.91 -6.48
N GLU A 109 -12.35 -0.89 -6.67
CA GLU A 109 -13.05 0.25 -7.27
C GLU A 109 -12.91 1.51 -6.41
N LEU A 110 -13.04 1.40 -5.09
CA LEU A 110 -12.82 2.52 -4.17
C LEU A 110 -11.37 3.05 -4.26
N GLY A 111 -10.39 2.15 -4.33
CA GLY A 111 -8.98 2.51 -4.52
C GLY A 111 -8.75 3.26 -5.83
N LEU A 112 -9.31 2.75 -6.94
CA LEU A 112 -9.17 3.38 -8.26
C LEU A 112 -9.84 4.76 -8.32
N GLU A 113 -11.01 4.94 -7.69
CA GLU A 113 -11.68 6.23 -7.59
C GLU A 113 -10.86 7.26 -6.80
N MET A 114 -10.24 6.85 -5.69
CA MET A 114 -9.35 7.73 -4.93
C MET A 114 -8.11 8.14 -5.72
N ILE A 115 -7.52 7.20 -6.49
CA ILE A 115 -6.38 7.48 -7.37
C ILE A 115 -6.78 8.49 -8.45
N LYS A 116 -7.93 8.30 -9.11
CA LYS A 116 -8.47 9.26 -10.08
C LYS A 116 -8.65 10.64 -9.46
N GLN A 117 -9.25 10.72 -8.27
CA GLN A 117 -9.43 11.96 -7.55
C GLN A 117 -8.10 12.66 -7.25
N HIS A 118 -7.04 11.92 -6.90
CA HIS A 118 -5.71 12.49 -6.70
C HIS A 118 -5.16 13.11 -7.98
N ILE A 119 -5.28 12.41 -9.11
CA ILE A 119 -4.84 12.92 -10.42
C ILE A 119 -5.61 14.20 -10.78
N GLU A 120 -6.95 14.17 -10.68
CA GLU A 120 -7.84 15.30 -11.00
C GLU A 120 -7.60 16.53 -10.13
N THR A 121 -7.16 16.32 -8.90
CA THR A 121 -6.88 17.40 -7.94
C THR A 121 -5.43 17.85 -7.94
N GLY A 122 -4.61 17.38 -8.88
CA GLY A 122 -3.22 17.82 -9.05
C GLY A 122 -2.24 17.25 -8.02
N VAL A 123 -2.58 16.13 -7.37
CA VAL A 123 -1.65 15.41 -6.49
C VAL A 123 -0.66 14.64 -7.35
N HIS A 124 0.62 14.97 -7.21
CA HIS A 124 1.70 14.31 -7.93
C HIS A 124 2.14 13.02 -7.21
N PHE A 125 2.34 11.96 -7.98
CA PHE A 125 3.01 10.72 -7.60
C PHE A 125 3.54 10.01 -8.85
N ASP A 126 4.62 9.23 -8.69
CA ASP A 126 5.36 8.63 -9.79
C ASP A 126 4.84 7.22 -10.13
N PHE A 127 4.44 6.44 -9.14
CA PHE A 127 3.94 5.09 -9.33
C PHE A 127 2.97 4.68 -8.21
N ILE A 128 2.25 3.58 -8.48
CA ILE A 128 1.23 3.06 -7.59
C ILE A 128 1.68 1.70 -7.03
N ASN A 129 1.45 1.51 -5.73
CA ASN A 129 1.61 0.24 -5.04
C ASN A 129 0.28 -0.26 -4.47
N GLY A 130 0.18 -1.56 -4.28
CA GLY A 130 -0.92 -2.24 -3.59
C GLY A 130 -0.52 -3.66 -3.24
N ASP A 131 -1.25 -4.26 -2.31
CA ASP A 131 -1.04 -5.67 -1.94
C ASP A 131 -1.70 -6.64 -2.93
N GLY A 132 -1.69 -7.95 -2.61
CA GLY A 132 -2.24 -8.99 -3.47
C GLY A 132 -3.75 -8.86 -3.73
N LEU A 133 -4.50 -8.19 -2.86
CA LEU A 133 -5.92 -7.89 -3.12
C LEU A 133 -6.06 -7.00 -4.36
N TYR A 134 -5.20 -5.99 -4.49
CA TYR A 134 -5.22 -5.05 -5.60
C TYR A 134 -4.49 -5.59 -6.82
N GLY A 135 -3.35 -6.25 -6.63
CA GLY A 135 -2.54 -6.76 -7.73
C GLY A 135 -3.15 -7.94 -8.48
N ASN A 136 -3.93 -8.80 -7.81
CA ASN A 136 -4.73 -9.84 -8.47
C ASN A 136 -6.00 -9.29 -9.13
N GLY A 137 -6.31 -8.01 -8.92
CA GLY A 137 -7.44 -7.34 -9.54
C GLY A 137 -7.14 -6.91 -10.97
N TYR A 138 -7.44 -7.76 -11.96
CA TYR A 138 -7.21 -7.46 -13.37
C TYR A 138 -7.79 -6.11 -13.81
N GLN A 139 -9.03 -5.80 -13.39
CA GLN A 139 -9.67 -4.53 -13.71
C GLN A 139 -9.01 -3.33 -13.00
N PHE A 140 -8.44 -3.53 -11.83
CA PHE A 140 -7.72 -2.49 -11.09
C PHE A 140 -6.42 -2.11 -11.82
N SER A 141 -5.59 -3.10 -12.17
CA SER A 141 -4.34 -2.86 -12.90
C SER A 141 -4.59 -2.26 -14.29
N LYS A 142 -5.62 -2.73 -15.01
CA LYS A 142 -6.08 -2.17 -16.31
C LYS A 142 -6.56 -0.72 -16.15
N GLY A 143 -7.31 -0.42 -15.08
CA GLY A 143 -7.75 0.93 -14.76
C GLY A 143 -6.60 1.89 -14.50
N ILE A 144 -5.58 1.47 -13.74
CA ILE A 144 -4.37 2.28 -13.53
C ILE A 144 -3.62 2.52 -14.84
N HIS A 145 -3.46 1.48 -15.66
CA HIS A 145 -2.81 1.59 -16.96
C HIS A 145 -3.53 2.60 -17.87
N ALA A 146 -4.85 2.55 -17.91
CA ALA A 146 -5.69 3.50 -18.68
C ALA A 146 -5.55 4.96 -18.19
N LEU A 147 -5.16 5.18 -16.92
CA LEU A 147 -4.83 6.50 -16.38
C LEU A 147 -3.39 6.96 -16.73
N GLY A 148 -2.65 6.18 -17.53
CA GLY A 148 -1.27 6.49 -17.89
C GLY A 148 -0.29 6.40 -16.71
N LYS A 149 -0.65 5.70 -15.61
CA LYS A 149 0.17 5.61 -14.41
C LYS A 149 0.96 4.30 -14.35
N LYS A 150 2.20 4.41 -13.86
CA LYS A 150 3.06 3.27 -13.55
C LYS A 150 2.62 2.59 -12.27
N TYR A 151 2.83 1.27 -12.18
CA TYR A 151 2.57 0.54 -10.95
C TYR A 151 3.56 -0.61 -10.70
N VAL A 152 3.69 -0.99 -9.44
CA VAL A 152 4.28 -2.26 -8.98
C VAL A 152 3.34 -2.80 -7.91
N LEU A 153 2.49 -3.77 -8.28
CA LEU A 153 1.45 -4.34 -7.42
C LEU A 153 1.84 -5.74 -6.97
N ASP A 154 1.80 -6.01 -5.66
CA ASP A 154 2.04 -7.36 -5.15
C ASP A 154 0.91 -8.30 -5.65
N VAL A 155 1.25 -9.56 -5.91
CA VAL A 155 0.30 -10.59 -6.34
C VAL A 155 0.45 -11.85 -5.48
N HIS A 156 -0.63 -12.62 -5.38
CA HIS A 156 -0.60 -13.90 -4.67
C HIS A 156 0.21 -14.95 -5.46
N SER A 157 0.71 -15.94 -4.74
CA SER A 157 1.56 -17.02 -5.30
C SER A 157 0.88 -17.85 -6.41
N ASN A 158 -0.44 -17.85 -6.44
CA ASN A 158 -1.26 -18.54 -7.46
C ASN A 158 -1.60 -17.68 -8.68
N GLN A 159 -1.12 -16.40 -8.75
CA GLN A 159 -1.34 -15.57 -9.92
C GLN A 159 -0.84 -16.25 -11.18
N LYS A 160 -1.73 -16.42 -12.16
CA LYS A 160 -1.44 -17.08 -13.44
C LYS A 160 -0.70 -16.11 -14.36
N ILE A 161 0.36 -16.61 -14.99
CA ILE A 161 1.17 -15.90 -15.99
C ILE A 161 1.41 -16.79 -17.19
N PHE A 162 1.76 -16.18 -18.33
CA PHE A 162 2.21 -16.86 -19.54
C PHE A 162 3.61 -16.34 -19.88
N LEU A 163 4.53 -17.26 -20.22
CA LEU A 163 5.92 -16.89 -20.56
C LEU A 163 6.07 -16.39 -22.01
N GLN A 164 5.06 -16.66 -22.83
CA GLN A 164 4.92 -16.17 -24.21
C GLN A 164 3.51 -15.58 -24.36
N GLU A 165 3.33 -14.73 -25.35
CA GLU A 165 2.02 -14.14 -25.63
C GLU A 165 1.01 -15.25 -25.96
N PRO A 166 -0.07 -15.39 -25.17
CA PRO A 166 -1.07 -16.41 -25.44
C PRO A 166 -1.97 -15.97 -26.60
N VAL A 167 -2.21 -16.87 -27.55
CA VAL A 167 -3.28 -16.69 -28.52
C VAL A 167 -4.61 -17.03 -27.86
N ILE A 168 -5.52 -16.08 -27.84
CA ILE A 168 -6.79 -16.16 -27.14
C ILE A 168 -7.90 -16.31 -28.18
N ALA A 169 -8.56 -17.45 -28.16
CA ALA A 169 -9.64 -17.75 -29.10
C ALA A 169 -10.70 -18.65 -28.44
N ILE A 170 -11.89 -18.71 -29.03
CA ILE A 170 -12.87 -19.74 -28.70
C ILE A 170 -12.35 -21.05 -29.30
N PRO A 171 -12.16 -22.12 -28.49
CA PRO A 171 -11.67 -23.38 -29.00
C PRO A 171 -12.60 -23.94 -30.09
N GLU A 172 -12.01 -24.25 -31.25
CA GLU A 172 -12.74 -24.91 -32.33
C GLU A 172 -13.08 -26.35 -31.92
N ARG A 173 -14.26 -26.81 -32.34
CA ARG A 173 -14.70 -28.17 -32.14
C ARG A 173 -13.98 -29.08 -33.12
N GLN A 174 -13.23 -30.04 -32.61
CA GLN A 174 -12.66 -31.09 -33.47
C GLN A 174 -13.75 -32.03 -33.99
N ASN A 175 -13.60 -32.45 -35.24
CA ASN A 175 -14.51 -33.44 -35.83
C ASN A 175 -14.59 -34.70 -34.92
N ASN A 176 -15.81 -35.15 -34.65
CA ASN A 176 -16.14 -36.31 -33.78
C ASN A 176 -16.06 -36.08 -32.26
N GLN A 177 -15.84 -34.88 -31.75
CA GLN A 177 -15.97 -34.61 -30.31
C GLN A 177 -17.44 -34.53 -29.89
N ARG A 178 -17.81 -35.39 -28.87
CA ARG A 178 -19.13 -35.30 -28.20
C ARG A 178 -19.07 -34.22 -27.12
N GLY A 179 -20.18 -33.53 -26.89
CA GLY A 179 -20.30 -32.53 -25.84
C GLY A 179 -20.71 -31.12 -26.33
N ARG A 180 -20.84 -30.18 -25.38
CA ARG A 180 -21.25 -28.80 -25.68
C ARG A 180 -20.13 -28.05 -26.38
N THR A 181 -20.44 -27.32 -27.42
CA THR A 181 -19.50 -26.38 -28.09
C THR A 181 -19.02 -25.31 -27.12
N ALA A 182 -17.70 -25.08 -27.10
CA ALA A 182 -17.11 -24.00 -26.28
C ALA A 182 -17.66 -22.63 -26.70
N LYS A 183 -18.00 -21.81 -25.72
CA LYS A 183 -18.51 -20.43 -25.96
C LYS A 183 -17.59 -19.36 -25.39
N ASN A 184 -16.65 -19.77 -24.53
CA ASN A 184 -15.76 -18.85 -23.82
C ASN A 184 -14.38 -18.84 -24.47
N LEU A 185 -13.73 -17.69 -24.43
CA LEU A 185 -12.34 -17.52 -24.83
C LEU A 185 -11.43 -18.38 -23.93
N LYS A 186 -10.41 -18.95 -24.53
CA LYS A 186 -9.34 -19.69 -23.83
C LYS A 186 -7.99 -19.34 -24.44
N ALA A 187 -6.95 -19.36 -23.61
CA ALA A 187 -5.60 -19.28 -24.10
C ALA A 187 -5.16 -20.63 -24.70
N ASN A 188 -4.49 -20.61 -25.84
CA ASN A 188 -4.00 -21.79 -26.53
C ASN A 188 -2.82 -22.47 -25.82
N THR A 189 -2.10 -21.71 -24.96
CA THR A 189 -0.98 -22.20 -24.15
C THR A 189 -1.37 -22.34 -22.68
N PRO A 190 -0.91 -23.36 -21.96
CA PRO A 190 -1.13 -23.42 -20.53
C PRO A 190 -0.33 -22.30 -19.83
N GLY A 191 -1.02 -21.53 -18.99
CA GLY A 191 -0.36 -20.63 -18.07
C GLY A 191 0.13 -21.40 -16.84
N MET A 192 1.11 -20.84 -16.15
CA MET A 192 1.59 -21.35 -14.86
C MET A 192 1.43 -20.27 -13.77
N SER A 193 1.42 -20.67 -12.52
CA SER A 193 1.45 -19.72 -11.42
C SER A 193 2.84 -19.08 -11.26
N VAL A 194 2.88 -17.87 -10.68
CA VAL A 194 4.17 -17.23 -10.37
C VAL A 194 5.03 -18.05 -9.41
N LEU A 195 4.39 -18.88 -8.55
CA LEU A 195 5.10 -19.79 -7.66
C LEU A 195 5.72 -20.96 -8.43
N GLU A 196 4.98 -21.59 -9.36
CA GLU A 196 5.50 -22.65 -10.22
C GLU A 196 6.68 -22.11 -11.03
N TYR A 197 6.57 -20.92 -11.65
CA TYR A 197 7.67 -20.29 -12.34
C TYR A 197 8.87 -20.04 -11.42
N ASN A 198 8.66 -19.50 -10.22
CA ASN A 198 9.74 -19.31 -9.26
C ASN A 198 10.47 -20.61 -8.92
N ASN A 199 9.76 -21.75 -8.88
CA ASN A 199 10.36 -23.06 -8.56
C ASN A 199 11.24 -23.61 -9.69
N THR A 200 11.12 -23.08 -10.93
CA THR A 200 12.02 -23.44 -12.04
C THR A 200 13.33 -22.65 -12.01
N LEU A 201 13.44 -21.57 -11.20
CA LEU A 201 14.58 -20.67 -11.18
C LEU A 201 15.68 -21.17 -10.24
N HIS A 202 16.93 -21.08 -10.69
CA HIS A 202 18.12 -21.33 -9.89
C HIS A 202 18.56 -20.05 -9.13
N LYS A 203 19.50 -20.21 -8.20
CA LYS A 203 20.05 -19.05 -7.45
C LYS A 203 20.78 -18.06 -8.39
N SER A 204 21.40 -18.53 -9.44
CA SER A 204 22.09 -17.73 -10.48
C SER A 204 21.15 -16.81 -11.25
N ASP A 205 19.85 -17.09 -11.28
CA ASP A 205 18.86 -16.26 -11.98
C ASP A 205 18.47 -15.00 -11.19
N PHE A 206 18.97 -14.88 -9.98
CA PHE A 206 18.70 -13.78 -9.07
C PHE A 206 19.93 -12.89 -8.87
N LYS A 207 19.70 -11.58 -8.85
CA LYS A 207 20.68 -10.59 -8.44
C LYS A 207 20.48 -10.20 -6.98
N LEU A 208 21.56 -10.14 -6.19
CA LEU A 208 21.52 -9.55 -4.86
C LEU A 208 21.40 -8.03 -4.99
N VAL A 209 20.39 -7.45 -4.35
CA VAL A 209 20.09 -6.01 -4.42
C VAL A 209 20.01 -5.44 -3.02
N GLN A 210 20.73 -4.33 -2.79
CA GLN A 210 20.62 -3.50 -1.60
C GLN A 210 19.42 -2.54 -1.79
N ILE A 211 18.34 -2.77 -1.05
CA ILE A 211 17.08 -2.04 -1.23
C ILE A 211 17.08 -0.72 -0.47
N ARG A 212 17.45 -0.74 0.81
CA ARG A 212 17.50 0.46 1.65
C ARG A 212 18.33 0.25 2.93
N LYS A 213 18.83 1.34 3.49
CA LYS A 213 19.45 1.33 4.82
C LYS A 213 18.38 1.21 5.91
N SER A 214 18.71 0.48 6.97
CA SER A 214 17.94 0.39 8.20
C SER A 214 18.83 0.71 9.40
N THR A 215 18.27 0.75 10.61
CA THR A 215 19.04 0.92 11.84
C THR A 215 19.94 -0.28 12.19
N LYS A 216 19.78 -1.40 11.44
CA LYS A 216 20.51 -2.66 11.64
C LYS A 216 21.25 -3.12 10.36
N GLY A 217 21.68 -2.18 9.53
CA GLY A 217 22.36 -2.47 8.27
C GLY A 217 21.48 -2.34 7.03
N TRP A 218 21.99 -2.82 5.90
CA TRP A 218 21.24 -2.85 4.64
C TRP A 218 20.13 -3.91 4.68
N ILE A 219 18.99 -3.55 4.12
CA ILE A 219 17.96 -4.52 3.75
C ILE A 219 18.25 -4.94 2.33
N GLU A 220 18.58 -6.22 2.18
CA GLU A 220 18.98 -6.84 0.92
C GLU A 220 18.04 -7.97 0.58
N SER A 221 17.92 -8.29 -0.70
CA SER A 221 17.16 -9.45 -1.17
C SER A 221 17.66 -9.91 -2.55
N HIS A 222 17.44 -11.17 -2.84
CA HIS A 222 17.62 -11.71 -4.18
C HIS A 222 16.42 -11.35 -5.05
N ILE A 223 16.66 -10.63 -6.15
CA ILE A 223 15.62 -10.14 -7.06
C ILE A 223 15.79 -10.80 -8.44
N HIS A 224 14.68 -11.25 -9.00
CA HIS A 224 14.56 -11.68 -10.39
C HIS A 224 13.47 -10.88 -11.09
N ILE A 225 13.69 -10.51 -12.35
CA ILE A 225 12.70 -9.83 -13.19
C ILE A 225 12.54 -10.54 -14.53
N LYS A 226 11.27 -10.72 -14.94
CA LYS A 226 10.93 -11.40 -16.20
C LYS A 226 9.76 -10.72 -16.88
N GLU A 227 9.81 -10.52 -18.19
CA GLU A 227 8.61 -10.18 -18.95
C GLU A 227 7.70 -11.37 -19.08
N VAL A 228 6.42 -11.15 -18.78
CA VAL A 228 5.35 -12.16 -18.80
C VAL A 228 4.08 -11.55 -19.38
N TRP A 229 3.12 -12.38 -19.74
CA TRP A 229 1.77 -11.93 -20.10
C TRP A 229 0.79 -12.39 -19.02
N ILE A 230 -0.21 -11.54 -18.79
CA ILE A 230 -1.35 -11.91 -17.97
C ILE A 230 -2.63 -11.88 -18.81
N TRP A 231 -3.51 -12.78 -18.52
CA TRP A 231 -4.85 -12.86 -19.11
C TRP A 231 -5.79 -13.56 -18.12
N ASP A 232 -7.03 -13.09 -18.05
CA ASP A 232 -8.05 -13.62 -17.17
C ASP A 232 -9.28 -14.04 -17.99
N GLU A 233 -9.69 -15.30 -17.87
CA GLU A 233 -10.87 -15.87 -18.56
C GLU A 233 -12.17 -15.15 -18.21
N ALA A 234 -12.27 -14.55 -17.02
CA ALA A 234 -13.45 -13.78 -16.60
C ALA A 234 -13.63 -12.47 -17.40
N ASN A 235 -12.55 -11.97 -18.00
CA ASN A 235 -12.57 -10.81 -18.87
C ASN A 235 -12.65 -11.26 -20.32
N LYS A 236 -13.49 -10.61 -21.12
CA LYS A 236 -13.67 -10.93 -22.54
C LYS A 236 -12.57 -10.30 -23.44
N ASP A 237 -11.39 -10.02 -22.86
CA ASP A 237 -10.30 -9.49 -23.64
C ASP A 237 -9.70 -10.55 -24.56
N THR A 238 -9.43 -10.21 -25.79
CA THR A 238 -8.89 -11.10 -26.82
C THR A 238 -7.36 -11.07 -26.89
N GLN A 239 -6.71 -10.29 -26.04
CA GLN A 239 -5.25 -10.15 -25.99
C GLN A 239 -4.75 -10.24 -24.55
N GLY A 240 -3.59 -10.86 -24.37
CA GLY A 240 -2.83 -10.81 -23.13
C GLY A 240 -2.20 -9.44 -22.90
N ILE A 241 -2.05 -9.05 -21.64
CA ILE A 241 -1.36 -7.81 -21.26
C ILE A 241 0.07 -8.16 -20.88
N LYS A 242 1.05 -7.55 -21.57
CA LYS A 242 2.46 -7.71 -21.25
C LYS A 242 2.82 -6.95 -19.98
N GLN A 243 3.51 -7.60 -19.05
CA GLN A 243 3.93 -7.03 -17.77
C GLN A 243 5.33 -7.52 -17.37
N THR A 244 5.95 -6.81 -16.44
CA THR A 244 7.19 -7.23 -15.78
C THR A 244 6.85 -7.88 -14.44
N LEU A 245 7.16 -9.17 -14.31
CA LEU A 245 7.13 -9.90 -13.05
C LEU A 245 8.40 -9.58 -12.26
N VAL A 246 8.23 -9.22 -10.98
CA VAL A 246 9.30 -9.00 -10.01
C VAL A 246 9.18 -10.04 -8.92
N ILE A 247 10.19 -10.89 -8.77
CA ILE A 247 10.27 -11.91 -7.72
C ILE A 247 11.33 -11.49 -6.70
N LYS A 248 10.93 -11.40 -5.44
CA LYS A 248 11.81 -11.13 -4.32
C LYS A 248 11.94 -12.38 -3.44
N ARG A 249 13.13 -13.00 -3.45
CA ARG A 249 13.50 -14.08 -2.52
C ARG A 249 14.21 -13.50 -1.30
N PRO A 250 13.79 -13.88 -0.09
CA PRO A 250 14.45 -13.42 1.12
C PRO A 250 15.85 -14.02 1.29
N LEU A 251 16.74 -13.31 1.98
CA LEU A 251 18.04 -13.84 2.41
C LEU A 251 17.89 -14.78 3.61
N HIS A 252 16.93 -14.54 4.46
CA HIS A 252 16.68 -15.30 5.67
C HIS A 252 15.35 -16.05 5.58
N LYS A 253 15.28 -17.27 6.14
CA LYS A 253 14.08 -18.11 6.13
C LYS A 253 12.83 -17.48 6.77
N LYS A 254 13.00 -16.45 7.60
CA LYS A 254 11.89 -15.74 8.25
C LYS A 254 11.19 -14.72 7.38
N ASP A 255 11.81 -14.32 6.27
CA ASP A 255 11.24 -13.33 5.36
C ASP A 255 10.37 -14.02 4.31
N ASN A 256 9.36 -13.34 3.84
CA ASN A 256 8.42 -13.90 2.89
C ASN A 256 8.89 -13.72 1.44
N LEU A 257 8.75 -14.78 0.64
CA LEU A 257 8.80 -14.70 -0.81
C LEU A 257 7.70 -13.77 -1.31
N LYS A 258 8.03 -12.81 -2.18
CA LYS A 258 7.07 -11.86 -2.73
C LYS A 258 7.12 -11.86 -4.24
N PHE A 259 5.94 -11.67 -4.83
CA PHE A 259 5.72 -11.52 -6.25
C PHE A 259 5.01 -10.21 -6.52
N SER A 260 5.43 -9.48 -7.55
CA SER A 260 4.71 -8.27 -7.98
C SER A 260 4.68 -8.23 -9.51
N LEU A 261 3.64 -7.60 -10.05
CA LEU A 261 3.49 -7.30 -11.46
C LEU A 261 3.56 -5.79 -11.69
N SER A 262 4.17 -5.40 -12.82
CA SER A 262 4.34 -4.00 -13.20
C SER A 262 4.03 -3.79 -14.68
N ASN A 263 3.40 -2.67 -15.01
CA ASN A 263 3.23 -2.22 -16.41
C ASN A 263 4.46 -1.48 -16.96
N ILE A 264 5.52 -1.34 -16.19
CA ILE A 264 6.79 -0.77 -16.65
C ILE A 264 7.55 -1.86 -17.41
N PRO A 265 7.92 -1.63 -18.70
CA PRO A 265 8.75 -2.58 -19.44
C PRO A 265 10.06 -2.87 -18.73
N LYS A 266 10.52 -4.12 -18.78
CA LYS A 266 11.76 -4.57 -18.10
C LYS A 266 12.99 -3.72 -18.45
N GLN A 267 13.08 -3.26 -19.70
CA GLN A 267 14.22 -2.46 -20.19
C GLN A 267 14.19 -1.01 -19.75
N ASP A 268 13.04 -0.49 -19.29
CA ASP A 268 12.87 0.92 -18.95
C ASP A 268 13.29 1.24 -17.51
N GLN A 269 13.60 0.21 -16.72
CA GLN A 269 14.02 0.38 -15.32
C GLN A 269 15.05 -0.66 -14.89
N SER A 270 15.95 -0.28 -13.98
CA SER A 270 16.90 -1.19 -13.38
C SER A 270 16.23 -2.16 -12.40
N ILE A 271 16.88 -3.28 -12.14
CA ILE A 271 16.41 -4.28 -11.16
C ILE A 271 16.37 -3.68 -9.74
N GLU A 272 17.29 -2.78 -9.43
CA GLU A 272 17.36 -2.04 -8.17
C GLU A 272 16.14 -1.12 -8.01
N MET A 273 15.72 -0.47 -9.11
CA MET A 273 14.53 0.40 -9.08
C MET A 273 13.26 -0.41 -8.91
N PHE A 274 13.10 -1.55 -9.58
CA PHE A 274 11.96 -2.45 -9.32
C PHE A 274 11.93 -2.93 -7.87
N ALA A 275 13.08 -3.31 -7.30
CA ALA A 275 13.19 -3.73 -5.91
C ALA A 275 12.84 -2.59 -4.93
N PHE A 276 13.30 -1.37 -5.22
CA PHE A 276 12.96 -0.16 -4.46
C PHE A 276 11.46 0.11 -4.52
N MET A 277 10.87 0.15 -5.71
CA MET A 277 9.44 0.42 -5.89
C MET A 277 8.57 -0.62 -5.16
N GLN A 278 8.88 -1.92 -5.27
CA GLN A 278 8.18 -2.97 -4.53
C GLN A 278 8.28 -2.76 -3.01
N ALA A 279 9.43 -2.33 -2.51
CA ALA A 279 9.66 -2.14 -1.09
C ALA A 279 8.95 -0.93 -0.48
N GLN A 280 8.52 0.05 -1.31
CA GLN A 280 7.82 1.25 -0.81
C GLN A 280 6.45 0.91 -0.19
N ARG A 281 5.81 -0.21 -0.57
CA ARG A 281 4.55 -0.66 0.05
C ARG A 281 4.63 -0.82 1.58
N PHE A 282 5.79 -1.18 2.11
CA PHE A 282 5.99 -1.31 3.57
C PHE A 282 5.57 -0.07 4.36
N TRP A 283 5.68 1.12 3.78
CA TRP A 283 5.48 2.36 4.52
C TRP A 283 4.02 2.68 4.82
N VAL A 284 3.05 2.14 4.06
CA VAL A 284 1.62 2.27 4.41
C VAL A 284 1.31 1.51 5.71
N GLU A 285 1.92 0.34 5.93
CA GLU A 285 1.77 -0.41 7.18
C GLU A 285 2.35 0.39 8.38
N LYS A 286 3.45 1.12 8.14
CA LYS A 286 4.00 2.04 9.13
C LYS A 286 3.07 3.23 9.39
N CYS A 287 2.46 3.82 8.35
CA CYS A 287 1.44 4.85 8.51
C CYS A 287 0.30 4.37 9.41
N PHE A 288 -0.27 3.20 9.12
CA PHE A 288 -1.34 2.64 9.93
C PHE A 288 -0.95 2.40 11.39
N ARG A 289 0.29 1.98 11.63
CA ARG A 289 0.80 1.79 12.99
C ARG A 289 0.95 3.12 13.71
N ASP A 290 1.65 4.09 13.11
CA ASP A 290 1.87 5.41 13.71
C ASP A 290 0.54 6.12 13.97
N ASP A 291 -0.40 6.09 12.99
CA ASP A 291 -1.72 6.70 13.12
C ASP A 291 -2.57 6.05 14.22
N SER A 292 -2.51 4.72 14.34
CA SER A 292 -3.29 4.00 15.35
C SER A 292 -2.76 4.15 16.76
N HIS A 293 -1.44 4.20 16.94
CA HIS A 293 -0.81 4.24 18.26
C HIS A 293 -0.61 5.66 18.78
N ASP A 294 -0.28 6.60 17.87
CA ASP A 294 0.17 7.92 18.27
C ASP A 294 -0.84 9.02 17.96
N LEU A 295 -1.74 8.82 16.97
CA LEU A 295 -2.64 9.86 16.44
C LEU A 295 -4.13 9.54 16.62
N GLY A 296 -4.46 8.41 17.25
CA GLY A 296 -5.82 8.09 17.65
C GLY A 296 -6.73 7.47 16.59
N MET A 297 -6.21 7.03 15.43
CA MET A 297 -7.02 6.42 14.36
C MET A 297 -7.85 5.23 14.86
N SER A 298 -7.32 4.46 15.83
CA SER A 298 -8.00 3.30 16.41
C SER A 298 -8.95 3.66 17.55
N ASP A 299 -8.93 4.90 18.06
CA ASP A 299 -9.73 5.36 19.22
C ASP A 299 -11.15 5.80 18.82
N TYR A 300 -11.50 5.61 17.56
CA TYR A 300 -12.79 5.94 16.99
C TYR A 300 -13.94 5.19 17.66
N GLN A 301 -14.88 5.95 18.27
CA GLN A 301 -16.05 5.41 18.98
C GLN A 301 -17.39 5.75 18.31
N VAL A 302 -17.42 6.73 17.40
CA VAL A 302 -18.63 7.19 16.74
C VAL A 302 -19.16 6.17 15.74
N ARG A 303 -20.50 6.04 15.62
CA ARG A 303 -21.13 5.02 14.77
C ARG A 303 -21.52 5.52 13.38
N SER A 304 -21.73 6.85 13.24
CA SER A 304 -22.24 7.42 11.99
C SER A 304 -21.19 7.46 10.87
N TYR A 305 -21.67 7.44 9.63
CA TYR A 305 -20.84 7.60 8.44
C TYR A 305 -20.04 8.92 8.44
N ASN A 306 -20.70 10.03 8.77
CA ASN A 306 -20.05 11.33 8.87
C ASN A 306 -19.00 11.37 9.98
N GLY A 307 -19.28 10.76 11.14
CA GLY A 307 -18.32 10.67 12.23
C GLY A 307 -17.06 9.92 11.84
N TRP A 308 -17.20 8.77 11.15
CA TRP A 308 -16.05 8.01 10.62
C TRP A 308 -15.20 8.86 9.66
N ASN A 309 -15.85 9.49 8.68
CA ASN A 309 -15.12 10.31 7.70
C ASN A 309 -14.42 11.53 8.33
N ASN A 310 -15.08 12.19 9.33
CA ASN A 310 -14.46 13.31 10.03
C ASN A 310 -13.24 12.86 10.85
N HIS A 311 -13.35 11.73 11.54
CA HIS A 311 -12.25 11.18 12.33
C HIS A 311 -11.06 10.82 11.44
N MET A 312 -11.28 10.13 10.32
CA MET A 312 -10.21 9.79 9.37
C MET A 312 -9.55 11.04 8.76
N ALA A 313 -10.31 12.10 8.50
CA ALA A 313 -9.75 13.35 8.00
C ALA A 313 -8.87 14.03 9.05
N LEU A 314 -9.28 14.07 10.31
CA LEU A 314 -8.52 14.68 11.40
C LEU A 314 -7.23 13.92 11.70
N THR A 315 -7.27 12.58 11.75
CA THR A 315 -6.06 11.77 11.99
C THR A 315 -5.09 11.85 10.81
N SER A 316 -5.60 11.91 9.57
CA SER A 316 -4.74 12.15 8.38
C SER A 316 -4.07 13.53 8.42
N LEU A 317 -4.78 14.58 8.87
CA LEU A 317 -4.21 15.92 9.07
C LEU A 317 -3.13 15.92 10.14
N ALA A 318 -3.37 15.21 11.25
CA ALA A 318 -2.35 15.04 12.30
C ALA A 318 -1.11 14.31 11.74
N MET A 319 -1.29 13.32 10.86
CA MET A 319 -0.17 12.63 10.21
C MET A 319 0.62 13.55 9.25
N GLU A 320 -0.04 14.43 8.50
CA GLU A 320 0.63 15.48 7.70
C GLU A 320 1.48 16.38 8.61
N TYR A 321 0.95 16.82 9.74
CA TYR A 321 1.70 17.61 10.72
C TYR A 321 2.95 16.84 11.18
N MET A 322 2.81 15.56 11.55
CA MET A 322 3.94 14.72 11.97
C MET A 322 4.99 14.55 10.86
N LEU A 323 4.55 14.40 9.61
CA LEU A 323 5.44 14.35 8.45
C LEU A 323 6.27 15.64 8.34
N ASN A 324 5.61 16.79 8.44
CA ASN A 324 6.25 18.10 8.37
C ASN A 324 7.29 18.29 9.50
N GLN A 325 6.98 17.88 10.74
CA GLN A 325 7.93 17.93 11.85
C GLN A 325 9.15 17.02 11.59
N LYS A 326 8.93 15.78 11.17
CA LYS A 326 10.01 14.84 10.83
C LYS A 326 10.94 15.36 9.73
N LEU A 327 10.39 16.06 8.75
CA LEU A 327 11.16 16.64 7.63
C LEU A 327 11.89 17.91 8.05
N LYS A 328 11.24 18.78 8.85
CA LYS A 328 11.83 20.00 9.37
C LYS A 328 13.08 19.70 10.20
N TYR A 329 13.03 18.70 11.06
CA TYR A 329 14.11 18.35 11.97
C TYR A 329 14.96 17.15 11.52
N LYS A 330 14.89 16.76 10.22
CA LYS A 330 15.57 15.56 9.71
C LYS A 330 17.10 15.58 9.84
N ILE A 331 17.72 16.74 9.94
CA ILE A 331 19.19 16.92 10.10
C ILE A 331 19.53 16.80 11.59
N ASP A 332 18.86 17.57 12.43
CA ASP A 332 19.16 17.68 13.85
C ASP A 332 18.69 16.42 14.61
N ILE A 333 17.49 15.93 14.27
CA ILE A 333 16.86 14.78 14.92
C ILE A 333 16.43 13.73 13.88
N PRO A 334 17.35 13.03 13.20
CA PRO A 334 17.05 12.16 12.06
C PRO A 334 16.20 10.92 12.40
N LEU A 335 16.02 10.62 13.69
CA LEU A 335 15.23 9.50 14.20
C LEU A 335 13.91 9.93 14.85
N LEU A 336 13.50 11.20 14.70
CA LEU A 336 12.28 11.76 15.27
C LEU A 336 11.06 10.89 14.91
N SER A 337 10.35 10.38 15.91
CA SER A 337 9.16 9.55 15.76
C SER A 337 7.86 10.35 16.01
N CYS A 338 6.71 9.79 15.64
CA CYS A 338 5.42 10.39 15.98
C CYS A 338 5.24 10.47 17.50
N ASN A 339 5.64 9.42 18.22
CA ASN A 339 5.56 9.41 19.68
C ASN A 339 6.38 10.53 20.32
N ASP A 340 7.60 10.79 19.84
CA ASP A 340 8.44 11.87 20.38
C ASP A 340 7.74 13.24 20.21
N VAL A 341 7.18 13.50 19.02
CA VAL A 341 6.45 14.75 18.75
C VAL A 341 5.20 14.86 19.63
N ARG A 342 4.44 13.76 19.76
CA ARG A 342 3.24 13.72 20.61
C ARG A 342 3.56 14.02 22.07
N GLU A 343 4.60 13.41 22.63
CA GLU A 343 5.01 13.65 24.03
C GLU A 343 5.39 15.12 24.27
N LEU A 344 6.12 15.74 23.33
CA LEU A 344 6.46 17.16 23.44
C LEU A 344 5.24 18.07 23.33
N LEU A 345 4.28 17.74 22.43
CA LEU A 345 3.04 18.50 22.29
C LEU A 345 2.16 18.45 23.54
N VAL A 346 2.11 17.30 24.22
CA VAL A 346 1.37 17.17 25.50
C VAL A 346 1.89 18.15 26.53
N GLU A 347 3.23 18.28 26.68
CA GLU A 347 3.82 19.23 27.63
C GLU A 347 3.53 20.69 27.22
N LEU A 348 3.59 21.00 25.92
CA LEU A 348 3.26 22.34 25.42
C LEU A 348 1.80 22.71 25.67
N ILE A 349 0.86 21.78 25.44
CA ILE A 349 -0.57 22.03 25.65
C ILE A 349 -0.88 22.21 27.14
N GLN A 350 -0.14 21.52 28.03
CA GLN A 350 -0.29 21.65 29.48
C GLN A 350 0.45 22.88 30.04
N ASP A 351 1.06 23.72 29.21
CA ASP A 351 1.91 24.85 29.58
C ASP A 351 3.03 24.47 30.57
N ASN A 352 3.55 23.26 30.44
CA ASN A 352 4.60 22.70 31.29
C ASN A 352 5.97 22.89 30.64
N LYS A 353 6.50 24.11 30.68
CA LYS A 353 7.79 24.46 30.07
C LYS A 353 8.95 23.62 30.63
N GLN A 354 9.01 23.42 31.94
CA GLN A 354 10.07 22.60 32.57
C GLN A 354 9.99 21.14 32.15
N GLY A 355 8.79 20.57 32.07
CA GLY A 355 8.56 19.21 31.55
C GLY A 355 8.94 19.09 30.09
N PHE A 356 8.63 20.10 29.27
CA PHE A 356 9.02 20.15 27.86
C PHE A 356 10.54 20.14 27.69
N ASP A 357 11.26 21.04 28.37
CA ASP A 357 12.71 21.15 28.27
C ASP A 357 13.39 19.85 28.71
N SER A 358 12.98 19.28 29.84
CA SER A 358 13.51 18.01 30.34
C SER A 358 13.27 16.83 29.38
N LYS A 359 12.08 16.73 28.79
CA LYS A 359 11.77 15.69 27.80
C LYS A 359 12.52 15.90 26.50
N PHE A 360 12.65 17.16 26.06
CA PHE A 360 13.39 17.51 24.86
C PHE A 360 14.87 17.12 24.99
N ASP A 361 15.53 17.48 26.07
CA ASP A 361 16.92 17.13 26.36
C ASP A 361 17.12 15.60 26.45
N TRP A 362 16.22 14.91 27.14
CA TRP A 362 16.25 13.45 27.19
C TRP A 362 16.11 12.81 25.80
N MET A 363 15.21 13.33 24.97
CA MET A 363 14.99 12.87 23.59
C MET A 363 16.25 13.05 22.74
N ILE A 364 16.87 14.25 22.76
CA ILE A 364 18.11 14.55 22.04
C ILE A 364 19.22 13.56 22.45
N ASN A 365 19.46 13.40 23.75
CA ASN A 365 20.47 12.49 24.26
C ASN A 365 20.23 11.04 23.83
N ARG A 366 18.99 10.58 23.85
CA ARG A 366 18.60 9.24 23.37
C ARG A 366 18.88 9.07 21.88
N HIS A 367 18.53 10.08 21.06
CA HIS A 367 18.76 10.06 19.61
C HIS A 367 20.25 10.07 19.27
N ASP A 368 21.05 10.87 19.95
CA ASP A 368 22.51 10.93 19.77
C ASP A 368 23.18 9.59 20.12
N LYS A 369 22.80 8.99 21.25
CA LYS A 369 23.27 7.64 21.60
C LYS A 369 22.94 6.63 20.53
N ARG A 370 21.69 6.62 20.07
CA ARG A 370 21.24 5.70 19.03
C ARG A 370 21.92 5.93 17.68
N LYS A 371 22.17 7.19 17.29
CA LYS A 371 22.94 7.56 16.10
C LYS A 371 24.38 7.03 16.18
N LYS A 372 25.03 7.17 17.34
CA LYS A 372 26.38 6.61 17.57
C LYS A 372 26.39 5.09 17.45
N ASP A 373 25.38 4.40 18.00
CA ASP A 373 25.27 2.92 17.92
C ASP A 373 25.03 2.46 16.48
N ILE A 374 24.18 3.14 15.70
CA ILE A 374 23.96 2.86 14.28
C ILE A 374 25.25 3.04 13.48
N ASN A 375 25.94 4.16 13.67
CA ASN A 375 27.21 4.45 12.99
C ASN A 375 28.29 3.41 13.32
N ARG A 376 28.36 2.97 14.59
CA ARG A 376 29.29 1.91 15.03
C ARG A 376 28.97 0.58 14.36
N TYR A 377 27.69 0.25 14.21
CA TYR A 377 27.25 -0.97 13.52
C TYR A 377 27.69 -0.96 12.06
N TYR A 378 27.43 0.15 11.31
CA TYR A 378 27.87 0.27 9.92
C TYR A 378 29.38 0.20 9.78
N LYS A 379 30.15 0.92 10.58
CA LYS A 379 31.63 0.85 10.55
C LYS A 379 32.13 -0.56 10.80
N LYS A 380 31.55 -1.30 11.72
CA LYS A 380 31.94 -2.69 12.01
C LYS A 380 31.68 -3.61 10.81
N ASN A 381 30.58 -3.42 10.08
CA ASN A 381 30.21 -4.26 8.95
C ASN A 381 30.90 -3.86 7.64
N GLU A 382 31.18 -2.57 7.44
CA GLU A 382 32.03 -2.11 6.33
C GLU A 382 33.45 -2.70 6.36
N TYR A 383 33.97 -2.99 7.56
CA TYR A 383 35.27 -3.67 7.71
C TYR A 383 35.25 -5.17 7.37
N PHE A 384 34.07 -5.81 7.37
CA PHE A 384 33.94 -7.23 7.02
C PHE A 384 33.68 -7.50 5.52
N ASP A 385 33.29 -6.48 4.77
CA ASP A 385 32.97 -6.58 3.33
C ASP A 385 34.16 -6.18 2.42
N LEU A 386 35.33 -5.89 2.97
CA LEU A 386 36.52 -5.70 2.18
C LEU A 386 37.10 -7.09 1.82
N PRO A 387 37.21 -7.44 0.51
CA PRO A 387 37.85 -8.67 0.12
C PRO A 387 39.32 -8.63 0.57
N LYS A 388 39.74 -9.70 1.23
CA LYS A 388 41.17 -9.96 1.50
C LYS A 388 41.88 -10.29 0.24
#